data_05f06985a474839fe2fdb04a0bd2de79
#
_entry.id   05f06985a474839fe2fdb04a0bd2de79
#
_cell.length_a   1.000
_cell.length_b   1.000
_cell.length_c   1.000
_cell.angle_alpha   90.00
_cell.angle_beta   90.00
_cell.angle_gamma   90.00
#
_symmetry.space_group_name_H-M   'P 1'
#
loop_
_entity.id
_entity.type
_entity.pdbx_description
1 polymer ?
#
loop_
_entity_poly.entity_id
_entity_poly.type
_entity_poly.pdbx_seq_one_letter_code
_entity_poly.pdbx_strand_id
1 'polypeptide(L)'
;MKPVTKITMFSLAMLASAHVNAALVTVEFGAFTGSWVNAVADSGSGQPMTIDNATDNPMLRWGLPSPSTGPQSGYDFASAASFNTTFDTDTGTSDDFQLGTFTHLNNVILSTGASLQSVDLQLSTTVSIDGGTPVDVQFVFNFTHNETSNSSDPCANGAANGVGVNVNGCADIITVSTSQFTDVTTVNGVKYTVNIQGFLVDGLFADRFETVEQSTNQAFIQANISALTEVPVPEPASVAIFGSVLAGFAMMHRRKRQHLRS
;
A
#
# COMPACT_ATOMS: atom_id res chain seq x y z
N MET A 1 -2.01 16.79 -80.32
CA MET A 1 -2.59 16.29 -79.04
C MET A 1 -1.47 15.72 -78.21
N LYS A 2 -1.09 16.36 -77.07
CA LYS A 2 -0.08 15.86 -76.16
C LYS A 2 -0.80 15.33 -74.87
N PRO A 3 -0.48 14.15 -74.37
CA PRO A 3 -1.13 13.64 -73.14
C PRO A 3 -0.57 14.36 -71.90
N VAL A 4 -1.47 14.84 -71.04
CA VAL A 4 -1.14 15.42 -69.77
C VAL A 4 -1.10 14.29 -68.73
N THR A 5 0.10 13.95 -68.25
CA THR A 5 0.30 12.97 -67.19
C THR A 5 -0.08 13.61 -65.87
N LYS A 6 -1.12 13.08 -65.20
CA LYS A 6 -1.49 13.47 -63.84
C LYS A 6 -0.60 12.71 -62.86
N ILE A 7 0.30 13.43 -62.20
CA ILE A 7 1.08 12.90 -61.08
C ILE A 7 0.21 13.01 -59.82
N THR A 8 -0.21 11.87 -59.30
CA THR A 8 -0.89 11.76 -58.00
C THR A 8 0.17 11.66 -56.93
N MET A 9 0.40 12.74 -56.16
CA MET A 9 1.23 12.68 -54.98
C MET A 9 0.48 11.93 -53.84
N PHE A 10 0.97 10.77 -53.48
CA PHE A 10 0.58 10.03 -52.29
C PHE A 10 1.39 10.58 -51.13
N SER A 11 0.76 11.34 -50.24
CA SER A 11 1.38 11.79 -49.00
C SER A 11 1.36 10.61 -48.01
N LEU A 12 2.52 10.00 -47.81
CA LEU A 12 2.75 8.97 -46.82
C LEU A 12 2.86 9.70 -45.44
N ALA A 13 1.80 9.68 -44.64
CA ALA A 13 1.85 10.14 -43.29
C ALA A 13 2.62 9.10 -42.44
N MET A 14 3.87 9.39 -42.08
CA MET A 14 4.60 8.62 -41.09
C MET A 14 3.96 8.90 -39.71
N LEU A 15 3.29 7.90 -39.18
CA LEU A 15 2.95 7.83 -37.77
C LEU A 15 4.25 7.56 -36.99
N ALA A 16 4.85 8.60 -36.41
CA ALA A 16 5.90 8.44 -35.43
C ALA A 16 5.24 7.87 -34.16
N SER A 17 5.42 6.57 -33.92
CA SER A 17 5.14 5.98 -32.60
C SER A 17 6.17 6.54 -31.64
N ALA A 18 5.76 7.41 -30.72
CA ALA A 18 6.56 7.79 -29.58
C ALA A 18 6.68 6.53 -28.70
N HIS A 19 7.86 5.92 -28.69
CA HIS A 19 8.19 4.94 -27.66
C HIS A 19 8.37 5.73 -26.36
N VAL A 20 7.43 5.58 -25.42
CA VAL A 20 7.64 6.02 -24.04
C VAL A 20 8.65 5.02 -23.49
N ASN A 21 9.89 5.45 -23.31
CA ASN A 21 10.88 4.66 -22.59
C ASN A 21 10.44 4.60 -21.12
N ALA A 22 10.48 3.41 -20.54
CA ALA A 22 10.41 3.21 -19.09
C ALA A 22 11.34 4.20 -18.39
N ALA A 23 10.80 4.96 -17.46
CA ALA A 23 11.58 5.83 -16.60
C ALA A 23 11.73 5.17 -15.22
N LEU A 24 12.97 5.05 -14.77
CA LEU A 24 13.24 4.65 -13.40
C LEU A 24 12.95 5.84 -12.50
N VAL A 25 12.02 5.68 -11.59
CA VAL A 25 11.61 6.71 -10.62
C VAL A 25 12.20 6.37 -9.26
N THR A 26 12.84 7.35 -8.61
CA THR A 26 13.34 7.23 -7.24
C THR A 26 12.31 7.80 -6.29
N VAL A 27 11.92 7.01 -5.28
CA VAL A 27 11.05 7.40 -4.19
C VAL A 27 11.86 7.44 -2.91
N GLU A 28 11.91 8.61 -2.28
CA GLU A 28 12.64 8.83 -1.03
C GLU A 28 11.63 8.94 0.11
N PHE A 29 11.74 8.06 1.09
CA PHE A 29 10.95 8.10 2.31
C PHE A 29 11.76 8.75 3.44
N GLY A 30 11.16 9.70 4.15
CA GLY A 30 11.65 10.17 5.45
C GLY A 30 11.56 9.08 6.51
N ALA A 31 12.05 9.36 7.71
CA ALA A 31 11.84 8.46 8.84
C ALA A 31 10.34 8.32 9.14
N PHE A 32 9.92 7.09 9.43
CA PHE A 32 8.54 6.83 9.81
C PHE A 32 8.33 7.08 11.29
N THR A 33 7.15 7.59 11.65
CA THR A 33 6.67 7.65 13.03
C THR A 33 5.37 6.85 13.12
N GLY A 34 5.30 5.96 14.10
CA GLY A 34 4.14 5.10 14.33
C GLY A 34 3.27 5.61 15.48
N SER A 35 1.98 5.31 15.43
CA SER A 35 1.04 5.53 16.55
C SER A 35 -0.04 4.47 16.54
N TRP A 36 -0.34 3.88 17.69
CA TRP A 36 -1.50 3.03 17.89
C TRP A 36 -2.73 3.90 18.14
N VAL A 37 -3.80 3.67 17.37
CA VAL A 37 -5.07 4.41 17.48
C VAL A 37 -6.26 3.46 17.34
N ASN A 38 -7.45 3.90 17.72
CA ASN A 38 -8.70 3.15 17.52
C ASN A 38 -8.70 1.72 18.08
N ALA A 39 -8.01 1.49 19.22
CA ALA A 39 -7.98 0.18 19.82
C ALA A 39 -9.38 -0.22 20.34
N VAL A 40 -9.82 -1.43 19.94
CA VAL A 40 -11.09 -2.03 20.35
C VAL A 40 -10.81 -3.26 21.20
N ALA A 41 -11.42 -3.32 22.37
CA ALA A 41 -11.39 -4.47 23.27
C ALA A 41 -12.69 -5.27 23.19
N ASP A 42 -12.61 -6.51 23.64
CA ASP A 42 -13.82 -7.27 23.98
C ASP A 42 -14.48 -6.73 25.28
N SER A 43 -15.55 -7.36 25.71
CA SER A 43 -16.34 -6.95 26.88
C SER A 43 -15.75 -7.35 28.24
N GLY A 44 -14.49 -7.82 28.27
CA GLY A 44 -13.83 -8.21 29.51
C GLY A 44 -13.69 -7.04 30.50
N SER A 45 -13.47 -7.35 31.76
CA SER A 45 -13.24 -6.38 32.84
C SER A 45 -11.78 -6.48 33.33
N GLY A 46 -11.28 -5.47 33.97
CA GLY A 46 -9.96 -5.51 34.58
C GLY A 46 -9.06 -4.36 34.20
N GLN A 47 -7.78 -4.63 33.96
CA GLN A 47 -6.81 -3.59 33.58
C GLN A 47 -7.23 -2.92 32.25
N PRO A 48 -7.29 -1.58 32.21
CA PRO A 48 -7.60 -0.88 30.98
C PRO A 48 -6.48 -1.12 29.94
N MET A 49 -6.85 -1.08 28.66
CA MET A 49 -5.83 -0.96 27.61
C MET A 49 -5.09 0.37 27.77
N THR A 50 -3.78 0.31 27.60
CA THR A 50 -2.92 1.50 27.62
C THR A 50 -2.19 1.64 26.31
N ILE A 51 -2.19 2.84 25.77
CA ILE A 51 -1.44 3.21 24.57
C ILE A 51 -0.39 4.25 24.98
N ASP A 52 0.86 4.01 24.59
CA ASP A 52 1.94 4.98 24.70
C ASP A 52 2.53 5.23 23.33
N ASN A 53 2.25 6.41 22.79
CA ASN A 53 2.76 6.90 21.50
C ASN A 53 3.82 8.00 21.70
N ALA A 54 4.37 8.15 22.92
CA ALA A 54 5.31 9.23 23.23
C ALA A 54 6.73 8.97 22.70
N THR A 55 7.01 7.78 22.21
CA THR A 55 8.32 7.37 21.69
C THR A 55 8.22 6.95 20.23
N ASP A 56 9.37 6.85 19.53
CA ASP A 56 9.46 6.33 18.17
C ASP A 56 9.05 4.84 18.07
N ASN A 57 8.88 4.16 19.21
CA ASN A 57 8.37 2.80 19.33
C ASN A 57 7.04 2.83 20.10
N PRO A 58 5.91 3.07 19.43
CA PRO A 58 4.61 3.11 20.10
C PRO A 58 4.25 1.75 20.69
N MET A 59 3.69 1.76 21.88
CA MET A 59 3.33 0.58 22.67
C MET A 59 1.84 0.53 22.94
N LEU A 60 1.27 -0.66 22.85
CA LEU A 60 -0.09 -0.99 23.29
C LEU A 60 -0.04 -2.16 24.27
N ARG A 61 -0.74 -2.08 25.40
CA ARG A 61 -0.83 -3.14 26.40
C ARG A 61 -2.27 -3.43 26.76
N TRP A 62 -2.59 -4.71 26.97
CA TRP A 62 -3.94 -5.16 27.33
C TRP A 62 -3.91 -6.41 28.21
N GLY A 63 -5.09 -6.81 28.68
CA GLY A 63 -5.32 -8.04 29.41
C GLY A 63 -5.03 -7.94 30.91
N LEU A 64 -5.64 -8.83 31.67
CA LEU A 64 -5.38 -9.03 33.08
C LEU A 64 -4.33 -10.14 33.24
N PRO A 65 -3.09 -9.84 33.67
CA PRO A 65 -2.03 -10.85 33.71
C PRO A 65 -2.33 -12.03 34.60
N SER A 66 -1.81 -13.20 34.26
CA SER A 66 -1.81 -14.41 35.08
C SER A 66 -0.38 -14.98 35.21
N PRO A 67 0.26 -14.92 36.40
CA PRO A 67 -0.23 -14.36 37.68
C PRO A 67 -0.40 -12.83 37.66
N SER A 68 -1.11 -12.26 38.62
CA SER A 68 -1.43 -10.81 38.66
C SER A 68 -0.20 -9.88 38.70
N THR A 69 0.96 -10.40 38.98
CA THR A 69 2.26 -9.72 38.96
C THR A 69 3.00 -9.89 37.63
N GLY A 70 2.42 -10.65 36.72
CA GLY A 70 2.99 -10.86 35.39
C GLY A 70 2.84 -9.63 34.48
N PRO A 71 3.46 -9.66 33.29
CA PRO A 71 3.28 -8.64 32.29
C PRO A 71 1.94 -8.78 31.54
N GLN A 72 1.39 -7.67 31.06
CA GLN A 72 0.29 -7.66 30.11
C GLN A 72 0.75 -8.16 28.74
N SER A 73 -0.17 -8.66 27.93
CA SER A 73 0.05 -8.81 26.50
C SER A 73 0.15 -7.45 25.83
N GLY A 74 0.79 -7.40 24.67
CA GLY A 74 0.97 -6.10 24.03
C GLY A 74 1.58 -6.12 22.65
N TYR A 75 1.44 -5.00 21.95
CA TYR A 75 2.10 -4.70 20.70
C TYR A 75 3.13 -3.60 20.87
N ASP A 76 4.27 -3.77 20.22
CA ASP A 76 5.25 -2.72 20.00
C ASP A 76 5.50 -2.60 18.50
N PHE A 77 5.81 -1.42 18.03
CA PHE A 77 6.19 -1.21 16.64
C PHE A 77 7.45 -0.34 16.56
N ALA A 78 8.48 -0.88 15.92
CA ALA A 78 9.69 -0.14 15.63
C ALA A 78 9.65 0.30 14.16
N SER A 79 9.44 1.59 13.93
CA SER A 79 9.33 2.19 12.61
C SER A 79 10.63 2.10 11.83
N ALA A 80 10.53 1.97 10.49
CA ALA A 80 11.71 2.03 9.62
C ALA A 80 12.36 3.42 9.65
N ALA A 81 13.68 3.45 9.54
CA ALA A 81 14.43 4.67 9.26
C ALA A 81 14.14 5.16 7.84
N SER A 82 14.62 6.36 7.49
CA SER A 82 14.54 6.87 6.13
C SER A 82 15.27 5.94 5.14
N PHE A 83 14.69 5.75 3.96
CA PHE A 83 15.27 4.94 2.89
C PHE A 83 14.78 5.41 1.52
N ASN A 84 15.43 4.92 0.47
CA ASN A 84 15.03 5.15 -0.91
C ASN A 84 14.66 3.82 -1.55
N THR A 85 13.65 3.83 -2.41
CA THR A 85 13.32 2.73 -3.32
C THR A 85 13.21 3.27 -4.74
N THR A 86 13.31 2.37 -5.71
CA THR A 86 13.13 2.71 -7.11
C THR A 86 12.10 1.79 -7.73
N PHE A 87 11.37 2.27 -8.71
CA PHE A 87 10.52 1.43 -9.53
C PHE A 87 10.53 1.91 -10.99
N ASP A 88 10.27 0.96 -11.85
CA ASP A 88 10.12 1.18 -13.27
C ASP A 88 8.66 1.53 -13.58
N THR A 89 8.43 2.64 -14.27
CA THR A 89 7.08 3.06 -14.64
C THR A 89 6.36 2.09 -15.56
N ASP A 90 7.09 1.20 -16.27
CA ASP A 90 6.49 0.17 -17.12
C ASP A 90 5.95 -1.01 -16.30
N THR A 91 6.61 -1.38 -15.19
CA THR A 91 6.10 -2.40 -14.27
C THR A 91 5.02 -1.85 -13.36
N GLY A 92 5.06 -0.55 -13.10
CA GLY A 92 4.10 0.16 -12.26
C GLY A 92 4.21 -0.17 -10.77
N THR A 93 5.20 -0.96 -10.34
CA THR A 93 5.36 -1.41 -8.95
C THR A 93 6.83 -1.50 -8.58
N SER A 94 7.20 -1.09 -7.35
CA SER A 94 8.54 -1.27 -6.79
C SER A 94 8.77 -2.69 -6.27
N ASP A 95 10.03 -3.01 -5.94
CA ASP A 95 10.32 -4.11 -5.03
C ASP A 95 9.70 -3.85 -3.65
N ASP A 96 9.51 -4.94 -2.87
CA ASP A 96 8.99 -4.84 -1.52
C ASP A 96 10.03 -4.22 -0.58
N PHE A 97 9.55 -3.39 0.35
CA PHE A 97 10.37 -2.74 1.38
C PHE A 97 9.72 -2.87 2.76
N GLN A 98 10.55 -2.77 3.78
CA GLN A 98 10.11 -2.88 5.17
C GLN A 98 9.64 -1.52 5.70
N LEU A 99 8.42 -1.48 6.26
CA LEU A 99 7.87 -0.31 6.96
C LEU A 99 8.28 -0.26 8.42
N GLY A 100 8.59 -1.41 9.02
CA GLY A 100 9.01 -1.52 10.40
C GLY A 100 8.94 -2.95 10.92
N THR A 101 9.27 -3.10 12.21
CA THR A 101 9.19 -4.37 12.94
C THR A 101 8.01 -4.33 13.90
N PHE A 102 7.07 -5.23 13.67
CA PHE A 102 5.96 -5.50 14.57
C PHE A 102 6.37 -6.54 15.60
N THR A 103 6.10 -6.27 16.89
CA THR A 103 6.39 -7.18 17.99
C THR A 103 5.12 -7.45 18.76
N HIS A 104 4.79 -8.73 18.95
CA HIS A 104 3.75 -9.16 19.88
C HIS A 104 4.37 -9.79 21.13
N LEU A 105 4.13 -9.16 22.28
CA LEU A 105 4.39 -9.70 23.59
C LEU A 105 3.20 -10.58 23.97
N ASN A 106 3.27 -11.86 23.64
CA ASN A 106 2.19 -12.81 23.92
C ASN A 106 2.37 -13.38 25.31
N ASN A 107 1.62 -12.86 26.28
CA ASN A 107 1.67 -13.25 27.68
C ASN A 107 0.35 -13.87 28.12
N VAL A 108 0.40 -14.71 29.15
CA VAL A 108 -0.81 -15.34 29.69
C VAL A 108 -1.68 -14.28 30.36
N ILE A 109 -2.88 -14.10 29.85
CA ILE A 109 -3.91 -13.22 30.42
C ILE A 109 -5.15 -14.02 30.82
N LEU A 110 -5.88 -13.53 31.81
CA LEU A 110 -7.12 -14.16 32.25
C LEU A 110 -8.27 -13.81 31.29
N SER A 111 -9.10 -14.78 30.97
CA SER A 111 -10.29 -14.62 30.11
C SER A 111 -11.36 -13.67 30.69
N THR A 112 -11.23 -13.27 31.95
CA THR A 112 -12.08 -12.24 32.57
C THR A 112 -11.56 -10.82 32.31
N GLY A 113 -10.31 -10.68 31.87
CA GLY A 113 -9.74 -9.39 31.46
C GLY A 113 -10.16 -9.03 30.03
N ALA A 114 -10.16 -7.73 29.73
CA ALA A 114 -10.40 -7.28 28.37
C ALA A 114 -9.21 -7.66 27.49
N SER A 115 -9.45 -8.34 26.35
CA SER A 115 -8.46 -8.61 25.34
C SER A 115 -8.63 -7.68 24.13
N LEU A 116 -7.56 -7.50 23.36
CA LEU A 116 -7.59 -6.72 22.14
C LEU A 116 -8.39 -7.48 21.06
N GLN A 117 -9.26 -6.79 20.33
CA GLN A 117 -9.92 -7.32 19.13
C GLN A 117 -9.34 -6.71 17.85
N SER A 118 -9.12 -5.40 17.87
CA SER A 118 -8.50 -4.71 16.75
C SER A 118 -7.86 -3.41 17.16
N VAL A 119 -6.93 -2.95 16.37
CA VAL A 119 -6.26 -1.66 16.53
C VAL A 119 -5.74 -1.17 15.19
N ASP A 120 -5.67 0.13 15.01
CA ASP A 120 -5.04 0.73 13.85
C ASP A 120 -3.61 1.17 14.20
N LEU A 121 -2.65 0.81 13.33
CA LEU A 121 -1.32 1.41 13.31
C LEU A 121 -1.32 2.52 12.26
N GLN A 122 -1.13 3.74 12.72
CA GLN A 122 -0.97 4.91 11.88
C GLN A 122 0.51 5.20 11.71
N LEU A 123 1.01 5.20 10.47
CA LEU A 123 2.38 5.55 10.12
C LEU A 123 2.40 6.86 9.36
N SER A 124 3.23 7.81 9.80
CA SER A 124 3.43 9.11 9.15
C SER A 124 4.88 9.23 8.70
N THR A 125 5.09 9.76 7.49
CA THR A 125 6.42 10.03 6.94
C THR A 125 6.33 11.15 5.89
N THR A 126 7.46 11.58 5.36
CA THR A 126 7.52 12.41 4.15
C THR A 126 7.92 11.57 2.95
N VAL A 127 7.40 11.88 1.78
CA VAL A 127 7.78 11.24 0.51
C VAL A 127 8.21 12.29 -0.47
N SER A 128 9.37 12.11 -1.12
CA SER A 128 9.76 12.86 -2.30
C SER A 128 9.96 11.92 -3.50
N ILE A 129 9.72 12.45 -4.70
CA ILE A 129 9.85 11.73 -5.96
C ILE A 129 10.92 12.43 -6.79
N ASP A 130 11.96 11.69 -7.19
CA ASP A 130 13.09 12.19 -8.00
C ASP A 130 13.71 13.47 -7.43
N GLY A 131 13.87 13.53 -6.09
CA GLY A 131 14.42 14.70 -5.40
C GLY A 131 13.51 15.93 -5.41
N GLY A 132 12.21 15.74 -5.69
CA GLY A 132 11.20 16.81 -5.63
C GLY A 132 10.93 17.29 -4.20
N THR A 133 9.98 18.20 -4.07
CA THR A 133 9.59 18.71 -2.74
C THR A 133 8.93 17.59 -1.92
N PRO A 134 9.43 17.30 -0.70
CA PRO A 134 8.81 16.31 0.17
C PRO A 134 7.35 16.68 0.52
N VAL A 135 6.49 15.68 0.57
CA VAL A 135 5.08 15.77 0.93
C VAL A 135 4.83 14.86 2.13
N ASP A 136 4.09 15.36 3.12
CA ASP A 136 3.67 14.56 4.27
C ASP A 136 2.64 13.52 3.80
N VAL A 137 2.83 12.26 4.20
CA VAL A 137 1.92 11.17 3.91
C VAL A 137 1.64 10.35 5.17
N GLN A 138 0.46 9.74 5.21
CA GLN A 138 0.02 8.93 6.34
C GLN A 138 -0.60 7.64 5.82
N PHE A 139 -0.24 6.53 6.46
CA PHE A 139 -0.78 5.20 6.17
C PHE A 139 -1.47 4.67 7.42
N VAL A 140 -2.61 3.99 7.24
CA VAL A 140 -3.33 3.37 8.36
C VAL A 140 -3.51 1.88 8.05
N PHE A 141 -3.02 1.04 8.95
CA PHE A 141 -3.11 -0.41 8.86
C PHE A 141 -3.97 -0.93 9.99
N ASN A 142 -5.02 -1.68 9.67
CA ASN A 142 -5.87 -2.31 10.68
C ASN A 142 -5.33 -3.70 11.04
N PHE A 143 -5.07 -3.90 12.33
CA PHE A 143 -4.69 -5.18 12.91
C PHE A 143 -5.92 -5.78 13.59
N THR A 144 -6.29 -6.99 13.20
CA THR A 144 -7.28 -7.79 13.91
C THR A 144 -6.54 -8.82 14.75
N HIS A 145 -6.90 -8.91 16.01
CA HIS A 145 -6.30 -9.82 16.99
C HIS A 145 -7.32 -10.88 17.42
N ASN A 146 -6.90 -12.13 17.40
CA ASN A 146 -7.65 -13.25 17.95
C ASN A 146 -6.87 -13.85 19.11
N GLU A 147 -7.21 -13.41 20.33
CA GLU A 147 -6.73 -14.01 21.57
C GLU A 147 -7.32 -15.41 21.71
N THR A 148 -6.48 -16.43 21.76
CA THR A 148 -6.93 -17.81 21.76
C THR A 148 -6.91 -18.42 23.14
N SER A 149 -7.73 -19.47 23.32
CA SER A 149 -7.70 -20.22 24.60
C SER A 149 -6.51 -21.16 24.63
N ASN A 150 -5.58 -20.94 25.55
CA ASN A 150 -4.35 -21.75 25.71
C ASN A 150 -4.57 -23.22 26.02
N SER A 151 -5.79 -23.66 26.33
CA SER A 151 -6.15 -25.03 26.65
C SER A 151 -6.99 -25.73 25.59
N SER A 152 -7.29 -25.08 24.47
CA SER A 152 -8.07 -25.70 23.39
C SER A 152 -7.25 -26.78 22.68
N ASP A 153 -7.94 -27.84 22.18
CA ASP A 153 -7.34 -28.85 21.32
C ASP A 153 -8.43 -29.40 20.37
N PRO A 154 -8.37 -29.16 19.05
CA PRO A 154 -7.33 -28.40 18.37
C PRO A 154 -7.37 -26.91 18.70
N CYS A 155 -6.23 -26.23 18.50
CA CYS A 155 -6.13 -24.78 18.57
C CYS A 155 -6.86 -24.08 17.40
N ALA A 156 -7.07 -22.77 17.49
CA ALA A 156 -7.78 -21.97 16.48
C ALA A 156 -7.11 -22.00 15.09
N ASN A 157 -5.79 -22.24 15.02
CA ASN A 157 -5.04 -22.45 13.78
C ASN A 157 -5.21 -23.87 13.18
N GLY A 158 -5.99 -24.74 13.83
CA GLY A 158 -6.29 -26.11 13.40
C GLY A 158 -5.23 -27.16 13.78
N ALA A 159 -4.11 -26.75 14.38
CA ALA A 159 -3.05 -27.65 14.84
C ALA A 159 -3.28 -28.11 16.29
N ALA A 160 -2.61 -29.20 16.69
CA ALA A 160 -2.70 -29.70 18.04
C ALA A 160 -2.01 -28.75 19.04
N ASN A 161 -2.53 -28.72 20.26
CA ASN A 161 -1.90 -27.99 21.36
C ASN A 161 -0.60 -28.69 21.81
N GLY A 162 0.38 -27.95 22.27
CA GLY A 162 1.67 -28.43 22.73
C GLY A 162 2.69 -28.74 21.66
N VAL A 163 2.43 -28.40 20.37
CA VAL A 163 3.37 -28.64 19.26
C VAL A 163 3.54 -27.43 18.36
N GLY A 164 4.72 -27.28 17.76
CA GLY A 164 5.02 -26.22 16.80
C GLY A 164 4.83 -24.82 17.42
N VAL A 165 4.08 -23.95 16.74
CA VAL A 165 3.75 -22.62 17.25
C VAL A 165 2.87 -22.66 18.51
N ASN A 166 2.16 -23.78 18.74
CA ASN A 166 1.30 -23.99 19.91
C ASN A 166 2.03 -24.65 21.09
N VAL A 167 3.36 -24.65 21.12
CA VAL A 167 4.18 -25.40 22.10
C VAL A 167 3.91 -25.02 23.55
N ASN A 168 3.57 -23.79 23.85
CA ASN A 168 3.30 -23.25 25.19
C ASN A 168 1.81 -22.98 25.45
N GLY A 169 0.92 -23.46 24.60
CA GLY A 169 -0.49 -23.15 24.52
C GLY A 169 -0.87 -22.77 23.10
N CYS A 170 -2.16 -22.59 22.83
CA CYS A 170 -2.59 -22.20 21.49
C CYS A 170 -2.06 -20.80 21.13
N ALA A 171 -1.46 -20.71 19.96
CA ALA A 171 -0.96 -19.45 19.40
C ALA A 171 -2.07 -18.44 19.15
N ASP A 172 -1.85 -17.19 19.45
CA ASP A 172 -2.72 -16.13 18.98
C ASP A 172 -2.52 -15.84 17.50
N ILE A 173 -3.56 -15.34 16.86
CA ILE A 173 -3.60 -15.09 15.42
C ILE A 173 -3.83 -13.61 15.17
N ILE A 174 -2.90 -13.00 14.45
CA ILE A 174 -2.94 -11.59 14.08
C ILE A 174 -3.04 -11.51 12.56
N THR A 175 -3.99 -10.71 12.06
CA THR A 175 -4.08 -10.38 10.64
C THR A 175 -3.90 -8.88 10.46
N VAL A 176 -3.33 -8.49 9.33
CA VAL A 176 -3.18 -7.08 8.97
C VAL A 176 -3.86 -6.82 7.63
N SER A 177 -4.57 -5.71 7.55
CA SER A 177 -5.17 -5.24 6.31
C SER A 177 -4.90 -3.75 6.15
N THR A 178 -4.85 -3.28 4.92
CA THR A 178 -4.91 -1.84 4.66
C THR A 178 -6.32 -1.37 4.96
N SER A 179 -6.48 -0.48 5.94
CA SER A 179 -7.69 0.33 5.98
C SER A 179 -7.66 1.26 4.77
N GLN A 180 -8.76 1.50 4.14
CA GLN A 180 -9.02 2.02 2.80
C GLN A 180 -8.33 3.33 2.36
N PHE A 181 -7.35 3.85 3.08
CA PHE A 181 -6.65 5.09 2.76
C PHE A 181 -5.14 4.94 2.91
N THR A 182 -4.53 4.28 1.96
CA THR A 182 -3.19 4.65 1.59
C THR A 182 -3.29 6.02 0.95
N ASP A 183 -2.67 7.03 1.54
CA ASP A 183 -2.66 8.36 0.95
C ASP A 183 -2.08 8.25 -0.46
N VAL A 184 -2.92 8.59 -1.41
CA VAL A 184 -2.53 8.63 -2.80
C VAL A 184 -1.91 9.99 -3.05
N THR A 185 -0.61 10.02 -3.18
CA THR A 185 0.12 11.22 -3.58
C THR A 185 0.18 11.32 -5.09
N THR A 186 -0.23 12.47 -5.64
CA THR A 186 -0.09 12.75 -7.08
C THR A 186 1.09 13.69 -7.28
N VAL A 187 2.11 13.22 -7.99
CA VAL A 187 3.29 14.02 -8.35
C VAL A 187 3.40 14.02 -9.87
N ASN A 188 3.47 15.21 -10.47
CA ASN A 188 3.57 15.40 -11.92
C ASN A 188 2.50 14.64 -12.73
N GLY A 189 1.28 14.49 -12.19
CA GLY A 189 0.18 13.77 -12.83
C GLY A 189 0.23 12.25 -12.69
N VAL A 190 1.20 11.70 -11.95
CA VAL A 190 1.29 10.29 -11.61
C VAL A 190 0.76 10.08 -10.19
N LYS A 191 -0.10 9.09 -10.03
CA LYS A 191 -0.72 8.71 -8.77
C LYS A 191 0.07 7.59 -8.13
N TYR A 192 0.63 7.82 -6.94
CA TYR A 192 1.43 6.84 -6.19
C TYR A 192 0.62 6.28 -5.03
N THR A 193 0.69 4.97 -4.84
CA THR A 193 0.00 4.25 -3.77
C THR A 193 0.98 3.29 -3.08
N VAL A 194 1.03 3.31 -1.75
CA VAL A 194 1.75 2.27 -0.99
C VAL A 194 0.80 1.13 -0.68
N ASN A 195 1.20 -0.09 -1.04
CA ASN A 195 0.41 -1.30 -0.85
C ASN A 195 1.08 -2.17 0.21
N ILE A 196 0.34 -2.54 1.27
CA ILE A 196 0.84 -3.50 2.24
C ILE A 196 0.85 -4.91 1.64
N GLN A 197 1.93 -5.64 1.86
CA GLN A 197 2.09 -7.02 1.41
C GLN A 197 1.82 -8.03 2.53
N GLY A 198 1.76 -7.58 3.79
CA GLY A 198 1.52 -8.41 4.95
C GLY A 198 2.74 -8.53 5.86
N PHE A 199 2.80 -9.65 6.57
CA PHE A 199 3.92 -9.98 7.45
C PHE A 199 5.01 -10.75 6.70
N LEU A 200 6.27 -10.43 7.00
CA LEU A 200 7.39 -11.29 6.64
C LEU A 200 7.91 -11.95 7.92
N VAL A 201 7.69 -13.25 8.04
CA VAL A 201 8.08 -14.08 9.18
C VAL A 201 9.09 -15.11 8.69
N ASP A 202 10.28 -15.17 9.28
CA ASP A 202 11.36 -16.09 8.89
C ASP A 202 11.67 -16.11 7.38
N GLY A 203 11.50 -14.93 6.72
CA GLY A 203 11.74 -14.78 5.28
C GLY A 203 10.60 -15.25 4.38
N LEU A 204 9.44 -15.58 4.94
CA LEU A 204 8.24 -15.99 4.20
C LEU A 204 7.11 -14.98 4.39
N PHE A 205 6.43 -14.63 3.30
CA PHE A 205 5.23 -13.79 3.37
C PHE A 205 4.06 -14.59 3.96
N ALA A 206 3.34 -13.92 4.87
CA ALA A 206 2.14 -14.44 5.49
C ALA A 206 1.07 -13.34 5.60
N ASP A 207 -0.18 -13.69 5.33
CA ASP A 207 -1.35 -12.84 5.54
C ASP A 207 -1.79 -12.80 7.00
N ARG A 208 -1.27 -13.72 7.81
CA ARG A 208 -1.48 -13.80 9.24
C ARG A 208 -0.18 -14.12 9.97
N PHE A 209 -0.06 -13.63 11.19
CA PHE A 209 1.04 -13.89 12.10
C PHE A 209 0.54 -14.70 13.29
N GLU A 210 1.00 -15.94 13.43
CA GLU A 210 0.72 -16.81 14.56
C GLU A 210 1.84 -16.68 15.59
N THR A 211 1.50 -16.42 16.85
CA THR A 211 2.47 -16.04 17.87
C THR A 211 2.50 -17.05 19.02
N VAL A 212 3.70 -17.54 19.31
CA VAL A 212 3.94 -18.47 20.42
C VAL A 212 3.60 -17.81 21.75
N GLU A 213 2.80 -18.51 22.58
CA GLU A 213 2.49 -18.09 23.94
C GLU A 213 3.73 -17.94 24.82
N GLN A 214 3.68 -17.01 25.78
CA GLN A 214 4.75 -16.72 26.74
C GLN A 214 6.07 -16.34 26.04
N SER A 215 5.97 -15.67 24.94
CA SER A 215 7.11 -15.31 24.08
C SER A 215 6.98 -13.90 23.51
N THR A 216 8.13 -13.35 23.16
CA THR A 216 8.22 -12.16 22.31
C THR A 216 8.32 -12.62 20.85
N ASN A 217 7.32 -12.29 20.06
CA ASN A 217 7.20 -12.71 18.67
C ASN A 217 7.40 -11.49 17.76
N GLN A 218 8.15 -11.63 16.68
CA GLN A 218 8.44 -10.52 15.75
C GLN A 218 8.13 -10.88 14.30
N ALA A 219 7.64 -9.92 13.57
CA ALA A 219 7.45 -9.97 12.13
C ALA A 219 7.80 -8.62 11.51
N PHE A 220 8.25 -8.60 10.26
CA PHE A 220 8.42 -7.37 9.51
C PHE A 220 7.13 -7.05 8.76
N ILE A 221 6.72 -5.78 8.77
CA ILE A 221 5.64 -5.30 7.90
C ILE A 221 6.25 -4.89 6.58
N GLN A 222 5.80 -5.52 5.50
CA GLN A 222 6.28 -5.28 4.15
C GLN A 222 5.26 -4.52 3.32
N ALA A 223 5.74 -3.65 2.45
CA ALA A 223 4.94 -2.90 1.50
C ALA A 223 5.69 -2.74 0.18
N ASN A 224 4.97 -2.38 -0.87
CA ASN A 224 5.54 -1.84 -2.10
C ASN A 224 4.80 -0.56 -2.51
N ILE A 225 5.37 0.15 -3.47
CA ILE A 225 4.73 1.31 -4.07
C ILE A 225 4.26 0.95 -5.48
N SER A 226 3.05 1.36 -5.82
CA SER A 226 2.56 1.32 -7.19
C SER A 226 2.29 2.70 -7.73
N ALA A 227 2.50 2.89 -9.03
CA ALA A 227 2.21 4.12 -9.73
C ALA A 227 1.18 3.86 -10.83
N LEU A 228 0.13 4.69 -10.86
CA LEU A 228 -0.82 4.72 -11.95
C LEU A 228 -0.56 5.98 -12.77
N THR A 229 0.04 5.83 -13.93
CA THR A 229 0.02 6.87 -14.95
C THR A 229 -1.39 6.93 -15.52
N GLU A 230 -2.09 8.06 -15.35
CA GLU A 230 -3.26 8.29 -16.18
C GLU A 230 -2.77 8.40 -17.62
N VAL A 231 -2.89 7.30 -18.37
CA VAL A 231 -2.62 7.34 -19.80
C VAL A 231 -3.59 8.35 -20.38
N PRO A 232 -3.10 9.48 -20.96
CA PRO A 232 -4.01 10.41 -21.60
C PRO A 232 -4.76 9.62 -22.65
N VAL A 233 -6.07 9.49 -22.50
CA VAL A 233 -6.91 8.84 -23.51
C VAL A 233 -6.65 9.60 -24.81
N PRO A 234 -6.04 8.98 -25.85
CA PRO A 234 -5.80 9.67 -27.10
C PRO A 234 -7.13 10.25 -27.56
N GLU A 235 -7.16 11.56 -27.81
CA GLU A 235 -8.39 12.17 -28.33
C GLU A 235 -8.88 11.32 -29.50
N PRO A 236 -10.16 10.92 -29.50
CA PRO A 236 -10.67 10.03 -30.54
C PRO A 236 -10.24 10.56 -31.89
N ALA A 237 -9.69 9.71 -32.74
CA ALA A 237 -9.26 10.07 -34.11
C ALA A 237 -10.35 10.82 -34.88
N SER A 238 -11.59 10.77 -34.41
CA SER A 238 -12.71 11.58 -34.82
C SER A 238 -12.43 13.09 -34.84
N VAL A 239 -11.66 13.64 -33.87
CA VAL A 239 -11.33 15.09 -33.85
C VAL A 239 -10.41 15.42 -35.01
N ALA A 240 -9.41 14.58 -35.30
CA ALA A 240 -8.51 14.74 -36.44
C ALA A 240 -9.26 14.54 -37.79
N ILE A 241 -10.20 13.59 -37.83
CA ILE A 241 -11.04 13.33 -39.00
C ILE A 241 -12.01 14.51 -39.21
N PHE A 242 -12.67 15.01 -38.18
CA PHE A 242 -13.53 16.18 -38.27
C PHE A 242 -12.77 17.44 -38.72
N GLY A 243 -11.58 17.66 -38.16
CA GLY A 243 -10.70 18.77 -38.56
C GLY A 243 -10.30 18.68 -40.03
N SER A 244 -9.93 17.49 -40.51
CA SER A 244 -9.55 17.25 -41.92
C SER A 244 -10.74 17.38 -42.88
N VAL A 245 -11.93 16.92 -42.52
CA VAL A 245 -13.15 17.07 -43.29
C VAL A 245 -13.56 18.53 -43.41
N LEU A 246 -13.53 19.29 -42.33
CA LEU A 246 -13.81 20.75 -42.30
C LEU A 246 -12.82 21.51 -43.19
N ALA A 247 -11.52 21.20 -43.11
CA ALA A 247 -10.50 21.78 -43.98
C ALA A 247 -10.74 21.47 -45.46
N GLY A 248 -11.13 20.24 -45.76
CA GLY A 248 -11.51 19.80 -47.12
C GLY A 248 -12.71 20.59 -47.68
N PHE A 249 -13.75 20.76 -46.88
CA PHE A 249 -14.91 21.59 -47.27
C PHE A 249 -14.55 23.06 -47.48
N ALA A 250 -13.72 23.64 -46.64
CA ALA A 250 -13.27 25.03 -46.79
C ALA A 250 -12.46 25.23 -48.08
N MET A 251 -11.61 24.28 -48.50
CA MET A 251 -10.86 24.32 -49.73
C MET A 251 -11.77 24.16 -50.97
N MET A 252 -12.78 23.29 -50.92
CA MET A 252 -13.74 23.14 -52.00
C MET A 252 -14.60 24.41 -52.20
N HIS A 253 -14.98 25.05 -51.09
CA HIS A 253 -15.77 26.31 -51.17
C HIS A 253 -14.95 27.47 -51.73
N ARG A 254 -13.65 27.54 -51.46
CA ARG A 254 -12.75 28.54 -52.07
C ARG A 254 -12.59 28.34 -53.59
N ARG A 255 -12.44 27.12 -54.05
CA ARG A 255 -12.32 26.80 -55.47
C ARG A 255 -13.60 27.17 -56.27
N LYS A 256 -14.80 26.92 -55.71
CA LYS A 256 -16.06 27.31 -56.35
C LYS A 256 -16.18 28.83 -56.54
N ARG A 257 -15.72 29.65 -55.56
CA ARG A 257 -15.78 31.12 -55.68
C ARG A 257 -14.81 31.69 -56.70
N GLN A 258 -13.72 31.01 -56.99
CA GLN A 258 -12.78 31.45 -58.05
C GLN A 258 -13.28 31.18 -59.44
N HIS A 259 -14.05 30.08 -59.65
CA HIS A 259 -14.65 29.75 -60.97
C HIS A 259 -15.89 30.59 -61.32
N LEU A 260 -16.48 31.29 -60.39
CA LEU A 260 -17.61 32.22 -60.60
C LEU A 260 -17.18 33.67 -60.88
N ARG A 261 -15.88 33.97 -60.81
CA ARG A 261 -15.30 35.31 -61.06
C ARG A 261 -14.44 35.38 -62.35
N SER A 262 -14.30 34.32 -63.08
CA SER A 262 -13.71 34.22 -64.43
C SER A 262 -14.84 34.06 -65.49
#